data_6efbef4ed767d8be918f3c04721cd105
#
_entry.id   6efbef4ed767d8be918f3c04721cd105
#
_cell.length_a   1.000
_cell.length_b   1.000
_cell.length_c   1.000
_cell.angle_alpha   90.00
_cell.angle_beta   90.00
_cell.angle_gamma   90.00
#
_symmetry.space_group_name_H-M   'P 1'
#
loop_
_entity.id
_entity.type
_entity.pdbx_description
1 polymer ?
#
loop_
_entity_poly.entity_id
_entity_poly.type
_entity_poly.pdbx_seq_one_letter_code
_entity_poly.pdbx_strand_id
1 'polypeptide(L)'
;MQKIRFLPLLCVLLMLFTAPTLLAQQEPDTPYPAETMLSVRMMPPGERSLRNFLYPKLMAQEGSIQLPAGTSYNLLVQTLDNMRNDYPELFHIESYRVHYQRNQPDVAQSISPRYLCSAEEASALRKQLLETAQSWVDENPDPLALYERLVQNTTYSPDSMWQHAAVGALLYGEATCAGYAQAISLLYRLAGIPCATIIGE
;
A
#
# COMPACT_ATOMS: atom_id res chain seq x y z
N MET A 1 -42.06 -47.96 -14.10
CA MET A 1 -40.98 -47.76 -13.10
C MET A 1 -40.02 -46.70 -13.61
N GLN A 2 -40.22 -45.46 -13.21
CA GLN A 2 -39.45 -44.29 -13.68
C GLN A 2 -38.55 -43.82 -12.54
N LYS A 3 -37.23 -44.02 -12.69
CA LYS A 3 -36.22 -43.53 -11.72
C LYS A 3 -35.91 -42.04 -12.02
N ILE A 4 -36.37 -41.18 -11.15
CA ILE A 4 -36.08 -39.74 -11.16
C ILE A 4 -34.64 -39.55 -10.72
N ARG A 5 -33.79 -38.99 -11.60
CA ARG A 5 -32.43 -38.57 -11.34
C ARG A 5 -32.45 -37.16 -10.78
N PHE A 6 -32.37 -37.01 -9.44
CA PHE A 6 -32.28 -35.71 -8.74
C PHE A 6 -30.84 -35.43 -8.23
N LEU A 7 -29.81 -35.60 -9.02
CA LEU A 7 -28.46 -35.41 -8.51
C LEU A 7 -27.65 -34.24 -9.09
N PRO A 8 -28.03 -33.50 -10.16
CA PRO A 8 -27.18 -32.40 -10.60
C PRO A 8 -27.56 -31.02 -10.03
N LEU A 9 -28.71 -30.85 -9.35
CA LEU A 9 -29.17 -29.53 -8.91
C LEU A 9 -28.54 -29.08 -7.57
N LEU A 10 -28.07 -30.02 -6.75
CA LEU A 10 -27.47 -29.73 -5.45
C LEU A 10 -26.05 -29.22 -5.56
N CYS A 11 -25.27 -29.62 -6.56
CA CYS A 11 -23.89 -29.18 -6.76
C CYS A 11 -23.78 -27.74 -7.31
N VAL A 12 -24.78 -27.27 -8.06
CA VAL A 12 -24.76 -25.89 -8.60
C VAL A 12 -25.11 -24.86 -7.51
N LEU A 13 -25.91 -25.22 -6.53
CA LEU A 13 -26.29 -24.33 -5.42
C LEU A 13 -25.15 -24.14 -4.42
N LEU A 14 -24.23 -25.11 -4.27
CA LEU A 14 -23.07 -24.97 -3.37
C LEU A 14 -21.98 -24.08 -3.94
N MET A 15 -21.91 -23.91 -5.27
CA MET A 15 -20.88 -23.05 -5.92
C MET A 15 -21.23 -21.56 -5.88
N LEU A 16 -22.48 -21.18 -5.61
CA LEU A 16 -22.91 -19.78 -5.57
C LEU A 16 -22.66 -19.08 -4.22
N PHE A 17 -22.35 -19.84 -3.15
CA PHE A 17 -22.10 -19.27 -1.82
C PHE A 17 -20.63 -19.10 -1.47
N THR A 18 -19.67 -19.53 -2.29
CA THR A 18 -18.23 -19.43 -2.00
C THR A 18 -17.53 -18.30 -2.74
N ALA A 19 -18.19 -17.61 -3.67
CA ALA A 19 -17.59 -16.56 -4.48
C ALA A 19 -17.28 -15.23 -3.75
N PRO A 20 -18.03 -14.74 -2.75
CA PRO A 20 -17.71 -13.47 -2.11
C PRO A 20 -16.54 -13.50 -1.14
N THR A 21 -16.17 -14.68 -0.61
CA THR A 21 -15.08 -14.80 0.38
C THR A 21 -13.68 -14.89 -0.25
N LEU A 22 -13.58 -15.31 -1.52
CA LEU A 22 -12.26 -15.41 -2.18
C LEU A 22 -11.73 -14.07 -2.67
N LEU A 23 -12.61 -13.13 -3.04
CA LEU A 23 -12.23 -11.79 -3.50
C LEU A 23 -11.71 -10.88 -2.37
N ALA A 24 -12.06 -11.17 -1.12
CA ALA A 24 -11.64 -10.37 0.04
C ALA A 24 -10.22 -10.71 0.55
N GLN A 25 -9.57 -11.75 0.00
CA GLN A 25 -8.25 -12.21 0.43
C GLN A 25 -7.13 -11.93 -0.57
N GLN A 26 -7.46 -11.34 -1.73
CA GLN A 26 -6.44 -11.03 -2.73
C GLN A 26 -5.68 -9.79 -2.27
N GLU A 27 -4.38 -9.94 -1.98
CA GLU A 27 -3.49 -8.81 -1.69
C GLU A 27 -3.43 -7.87 -2.90
N PRO A 28 -3.17 -6.57 -2.68
CA PRO A 28 -2.96 -5.63 -3.77
C PRO A 28 -1.84 -6.09 -4.70
N ASP A 29 -1.98 -5.81 -6.00
CA ASP A 29 -0.93 -6.03 -6.98
C ASP A 29 0.19 -5.01 -6.74
N THR A 30 1.23 -5.43 -6.02
CA THR A 30 2.39 -4.62 -5.66
C THR A 30 3.60 -5.00 -6.51
N PRO A 31 4.56 -4.09 -6.71
CA PRO A 31 5.76 -4.36 -7.53
C PRO A 31 6.75 -5.35 -6.91
N TYR A 32 6.50 -5.83 -5.71
CA TYR A 32 7.34 -6.76 -4.95
C TYR A 32 6.51 -7.90 -4.36
N PRO A 33 7.14 -9.06 -4.03
CA PRO A 33 6.42 -10.21 -3.48
C PRO A 33 5.74 -9.89 -2.15
N ALA A 34 4.47 -10.29 -1.97
CA ALA A 34 3.69 -10.02 -0.76
C ALA A 34 4.32 -10.60 0.51
N GLU A 35 5.05 -11.72 0.40
CA GLU A 35 5.78 -12.34 1.51
C GLU A 35 6.91 -11.48 2.08
N THR A 36 7.38 -10.46 1.34
CA THR A 36 8.39 -9.51 1.80
C THR A 36 7.83 -8.43 2.73
N MET A 37 6.51 -8.29 2.77
CA MET A 37 5.80 -7.32 3.62
C MET A 37 5.43 -7.95 4.98
N LEU A 38 6.33 -7.89 5.96
CA LEU A 38 6.09 -8.48 7.27
C LEU A 38 4.90 -7.85 8.01
N SER A 39 4.67 -6.55 7.85
CA SER A 39 3.51 -5.84 8.42
C SER A 39 2.18 -6.43 7.96
N VAL A 40 2.06 -6.80 6.68
CA VAL A 40 0.85 -7.38 6.09
C VAL A 40 0.57 -8.77 6.66
N ARG A 41 1.60 -9.57 6.92
CA ARG A 41 1.45 -10.94 7.46
C ARG A 41 0.86 -10.95 8.87
N MET A 42 1.12 -9.92 9.67
CA MET A 42 0.68 -9.80 11.06
C MET A 42 -0.62 -8.99 11.21
N MET A 43 -1.19 -8.52 10.12
CA MET A 43 -2.31 -7.58 10.09
C MET A 43 -3.65 -8.24 10.44
N PRO A 44 -4.49 -7.57 11.26
CA PRO A 44 -5.85 -8.01 11.50
C PRO A 44 -6.68 -8.08 10.21
N PRO A 45 -7.63 -9.05 10.09
CA PRO A 45 -8.45 -9.22 8.87
C PRO A 45 -9.23 -7.96 8.44
N GLY A 46 -9.73 -7.18 9.39
CA GLY A 46 -10.46 -5.93 9.08
C GLY A 46 -9.59 -4.87 8.44
N GLU A 47 -8.35 -4.71 8.92
CA GLU A 47 -7.37 -3.79 8.34
C GLU A 47 -6.96 -4.24 6.94
N ARG A 48 -6.71 -5.54 6.74
CA ARG A 48 -6.38 -6.12 5.44
C ARG A 48 -7.47 -5.85 4.40
N SER A 49 -8.73 -6.09 4.74
CA SER A 49 -9.87 -5.83 3.85
C SER A 49 -9.99 -4.36 3.48
N LEU A 50 -9.79 -3.44 4.42
CA LEU A 50 -9.86 -2.01 4.18
C LEU A 50 -8.67 -1.54 3.32
N ARG A 51 -7.48 -2.05 3.56
CA ARG A 51 -6.28 -1.79 2.75
C ARG A 51 -6.48 -2.22 1.29
N ASN A 52 -6.96 -3.45 1.06
CA ASN A 52 -7.23 -3.98 -0.28
C ASN A 52 -8.29 -3.17 -1.02
N PHE A 53 -9.26 -2.63 -0.29
CA PHE A 53 -10.27 -1.73 -0.84
C PHE A 53 -9.69 -0.34 -1.20
N LEU A 54 -8.84 0.23 -0.35
CA LEU A 54 -8.30 1.59 -0.51
C LEU A 54 -7.17 1.66 -1.54
N TYR A 55 -6.28 0.67 -1.57
CA TYR A 55 -5.06 0.71 -2.38
C TYR A 55 -5.31 1.05 -3.86
N PRO A 56 -6.16 0.33 -4.62
CA PRO A 56 -6.37 0.63 -6.03
C PRO A 56 -6.98 2.03 -6.26
N LYS A 57 -7.80 2.51 -5.33
CA LYS A 57 -8.44 3.83 -5.41
C LYS A 57 -7.46 4.97 -5.17
N LEU A 58 -6.58 4.79 -4.19
CA LEU A 58 -5.50 5.74 -3.91
C LEU A 58 -4.47 5.75 -5.05
N MET A 59 -4.15 4.59 -5.62
CA MET A 59 -3.29 4.49 -6.81
C MET A 59 -3.90 5.17 -8.03
N ALA A 60 -5.23 5.11 -8.20
CA ALA A 60 -5.97 5.79 -9.26
C ALA A 60 -6.21 7.28 -8.98
N GLN A 61 -5.78 7.80 -7.82
CA GLN A 61 -6.01 9.18 -7.37
C GLN A 61 -7.49 9.59 -7.36
N GLU A 62 -8.38 8.70 -6.87
CA GLU A 62 -9.79 9.06 -6.69
C GLU A 62 -9.92 10.26 -5.72
N GLY A 63 -10.61 11.32 -6.12
CA GLY A 63 -10.75 12.55 -5.31
C GLY A 63 -11.70 12.40 -4.12
N SER A 64 -12.58 11.39 -4.14
CA SER A 64 -13.49 11.04 -3.05
C SER A 64 -13.74 9.55 -3.06
N ILE A 65 -13.47 8.89 -1.94
CA ILE A 65 -13.61 7.43 -1.78
C ILE A 65 -14.68 7.17 -0.74
N GLN A 66 -15.82 6.60 -1.17
CA GLN A 66 -16.87 6.13 -0.26
C GLN A 66 -16.39 4.85 0.42
N LEU A 67 -16.48 4.80 1.75
CA LEU A 67 -16.00 3.68 2.55
C LEU A 67 -17.07 2.59 2.71
N PRO A 68 -16.67 1.35 2.95
CA PRO A 68 -17.61 0.31 3.35
C PRO A 68 -18.42 0.71 4.59
N ALA A 69 -19.71 0.35 4.63
CA ALA A 69 -20.58 0.70 5.74
C ALA A 69 -20.01 0.18 7.08
N GLY A 70 -20.05 1.02 8.10
CA GLY A 70 -19.56 0.68 9.44
C GLY A 70 -18.03 0.74 9.59
N THR A 71 -17.31 1.33 8.66
CA THR A 71 -15.84 1.53 8.80
C THR A 71 -15.56 2.41 10.02
N SER A 72 -14.86 1.86 11.02
CA SER A 72 -14.43 2.59 12.20
C SER A 72 -13.42 3.69 11.83
N TYR A 73 -13.58 4.88 12.42
CA TYR A 73 -12.64 5.98 12.26
C TYR A 73 -11.20 5.59 12.66
N ASN A 74 -11.04 4.95 13.81
CA ASN A 74 -9.72 4.54 14.30
C ASN A 74 -9.07 3.49 13.38
N LEU A 75 -9.85 2.49 12.93
CA LEU A 75 -9.36 1.50 11.98
C LEU A 75 -8.93 2.16 10.66
N LEU A 76 -9.70 3.12 10.16
CA LEU A 76 -9.36 3.85 8.93
C LEU A 76 -8.05 4.61 9.07
N VAL A 77 -7.89 5.42 10.13
CA VAL A 77 -6.68 6.21 10.36
C VAL A 77 -5.46 5.29 10.49
N GLN A 78 -5.55 4.26 11.32
CA GLN A 78 -4.49 3.27 11.46
C GLN A 78 -4.15 2.60 10.11
N THR A 79 -5.16 2.21 9.33
CA THR A 79 -4.94 1.59 8.01
C THR A 79 -4.23 2.54 7.06
N LEU A 80 -4.63 3.81 6.99
CA LEU A 80 -4.00 4.81 6.11
C LEU A 80 -2.56 5.11 6.52
N ASP A 81 -2.29 5.23 7.82
CA ASP A 81 -0.94 5.46 8.34
C ASP A 81 -0.02 4.25 8.05
N ASN A 82 -0.52 3.03 8.26
CA ASN A 82 0.22 1.82 7.91
C ASN A 82 0.45 1.71 6.40
N MET A 83 -0.55 2.02 5.58
CA MET A 83 -0.40 2.00 4.11
C MET A 83 0.67 2.98 3.63
N ARG A 84 0.75 4.16 4.23
CA ARG A 84 1.78 5.15 3.89
C ARG A 84 3.20 4.65 4.15
N ASN A 85 3.38 3.82 5.18
CA ASN A 85 4.67 3.23 5.51
C ASN A 85 4.98 1.97 4.71
N ASP A 86 3.95 1.19 4.40
CA ASP A 86 4.08 -0.11 3.74
C ASP A 86 4.14 -0.04 2.22
N TYR A 87 3.63 1.04 1.60
CA TYR A 87 3.55 1.20 0.15
C TYR A 87 4.31 2.44 -0.32
N PRO A 88 5.65 2.35 -0.53
CA PRO A 88 6.46 3.46 -1.04
C PRO A 88 5.96 4.07 -2.35
N GLU A 89 5.21 3.30 -3.14
CA GLU A 89 4.59 3.73 -4.39
C GLU A 89 3.38 4.65 -4.20
N LEU A 90 2.85 4.79 -2.98
CA LEU A 90 1.80 5.75 -2.62
C LEU A 90 2.36 7.14 -2.22
N PHE A 91 3.59 7.45 -2.59
CA PHE A 91 4.32 8.70 -2.28
C PHE A 91 3.57 9.98 -2.63
N HIS A 92 2.65 9.92 -3.57
CA HIS A 92 1.90 11.05 -4.10
C HIS A 92 0.76 11.53 -3.17
N ILE A 93 0.47 10.82 -2.08
CA ILE A 93 -0.57 11.21 -1.12
C ILE A 93 0.02 12.21 -0.12
N GLU A 94 -0.48 13.45 -0.14
CA GLU A 94 -0.09 14.48 0.82
C GLU A 94 -0.83 14.35 2.14
N SER A 95 -2.15 14.30 2.05
CA SER A 95 -3.05 14.26 3.21
C SER A 95 -4.42 13.70 2.81
N TYR A 96 -5.28 13.49 3.80
CA TYR A 96 -6.67 13.11 3.55
C TYR A 96 -7.59 13.76 4.56
N ARG A 97 -8.83 14.05 4.14
CA ARG A 97 -9.91 14.51 4.99
C ARG A 97 -10.91 13.40 5.19
N VAL A 98 -11.20 13.04 6.44
CA VAL A 98 -12.23 12.04 6.78
C VAL A 98 -13.57 12.73 6.93
N HIS A 99 -14.61 12.17 6.32
CA HIS A 99 -15.99 12.61 6.45
C HIS A 99 -16.79 11.60 7.29
N TYR A 100 -17.54 12.09 8.25
CA TYR A 100 -18.40 11.30 9.15
C TYR A 100 -19.71 12.05 9.45
N GLN A 101 -20.73 11.34 9.92
CA GLN A 101 -21.95 11.97 10.37
C GLN A 101 -21.79 12.52 11.78
N ARG A 102 -22.38 13.68 12.05
CA ARG A 102 -22.31 14.33 13.37
C ARG A 102 -22.82 13.44 14.53
N ASN A 103 -23.81 12.59 14.25
CA ASN A 103 -24.40 11.65 15.22
C ASN A 103 -23.65 10.32 15.34
N GLN A 104 -22.64 10.07 14.50
CA GLN A 104 -21.81 8.85 14.47
C GLN A 104 -20.34 9.21 14.20
N PRO A 105 -19.66 9.94 15.11
CA PRO A 105 -18.29 10.42 14.88
C PRO A 105 -17.26 9.28 14.80
N ASP A 106 -17.58 8.12 15.36
CA ASP A 106 -16.68 6.95 15.33
C ASP A 106 -16.78 6.14 14.02
N VAL A 107 -17.71 6.50 13.11
CA VAL A 107 -17.93 5.82 11.84
C VAL A 107 -17.58 6.75 10.68
N ALA A 108 -16.53 6.41 9.96
CA ALA A 108 -16.12 7.11 8.75
C ALA A 108 -17.00 6.70 7.56
N GLN A 109 -17.43 7.68 6.75
CA GLN A 109 -18.26 7.46 5.57
C GLN A 109 -17.48 7.55 4.28
N SER A 110 -16.60 8.54 4.18
CA SER A 110 -15.76 8.74 3.01
C SER A 110 -14.46 9.44 3.39
N ILE A 111 -13.49 9.35 2.50
CA ILE A 111 -12.28 10.17 2.56
C ILE A 111 -12.14 11.00 1.29
N SER A 112 -11.54 12.19 1.43
CA SER A 112 -11.10 13.02 0.32
C SER A 112 -9.58 13.15 0.38
N PRO A 113 -8.84 12.34 -0.38
CA PRO A 113 -7.39 12.46 -0.47
C PRO A 113 -6.97 13.74 -1.18
N ARG A 114 -5.84 14.29 -0.77
CA ARG A 114 -5.14 15.36 -1.46
C ARG A 114 -3.82 14.81 -1.98
N TYR A 115 -3.53 15.09 -3.25
CA TYR A 115 -2.37 14.56 -3.93
C TYR A 115 -1.35 15.66 -4.23
N LEU A 116 -0.05 15.32 -4.16
CA LEU A 116 1.07 16.23 -4.40
C LEU A 116 1.26 16.57 -5.87
N CYS A 117 0.84 15.67 -6.77
CA CYS A 117 1.04 15.80 -8.21
C CYS A 117 -0.12 15.15 -8.98
N SER A 118 -0.17 15.35 -10.29
CA SER A 118 -1.16 14.72 -11.16
C SER A 118 -0.98 13.20 -11.25
N ALA A 119 -2.02 12.48 -11.69
CA ALA A 119 -1.97 11.04 -11.87
C ALA A 119 -0.92 10.61 -12.91
N GLU A 120 -0.77 11.41 -13.98
CA GLU A 120 0.23 11.19 -15.03
C GLU A 120 1.65 11.34 -14.48
N GLU A 121 1.90 12.41 -13.72
CA GLU A 121 3.19 12.68 -13.08
C GLU A 121 3.52 11.60 -12.03
N ALA A 122 2.57 11.22 -11.19
CA ALA A 122 2.74 10.14 -10.22
C ALA A 122 3.06 8.81 -10.90
N SER A 123 2.41 8.51 -12.04
CA SER A 123 2.69 7.30 -12.82
C SER A 123 4.10 7.31 -13.41
N ALA A 124 4.53 8.44 -13.95
CA ALA A 124 5.88 8.59 -14.50
C ALA A 124 6.96 8.46 -13.43
N LEU A 125 6.79 9.16 -12.29
CA LEU A 125 7.71 9.08 -11.15
C LEU A 125 7.77 7.67 -10.54
N ARG A 126 6.63 6.98 -10.44
CA ARG A 126 6.59 5.61 -9.94
C ARG A 126 7.36 4.65 -10.85
N LYS A 127 7.19 4.78 -12.16
CA LYS A 127 7.96 4.00 -13.11
C LYS A 127 9.46 4.22 -12.93
N GLN A 128 9.90 5.48 -12.88
CA GLN A 128 11.31 5.82 -12.67
C GLN A 128 11.84 5.30 -11.32
N LEU A 129 11.04 5.43 -10.25
CA LEU A 129 11.38 4.93 -8.92
C LEU A 129 11.65 3.42 -8.94
N LEU A 130 10.73 2.65 -9.54
CA LEU A 130 10.85 1.19 -9.60
C LEU A 130 12.00 0.75 -10.51
N GLU A 131 12.20 1.39 -11.66
CA GLU A 131 13.33 1.11 -12.55
C GLU A 131 14.67 1.40 -11.87
N THR A 132 14.79 2.53 -11.15
CA THR A 132 15.99 2.88 -10.39
C THR A 132 16.26 1.90 -9.27
N ALA A 133 15.23 1.60 -8.45
CA ALA A 133 15.35 0.67 -7.35
C ALA A 133 15.72 -0.75 -7.83
N GLN A 134 15.08 -1.23 -8.90
CA GLN A 134 15.38 -2.54 -9.50
C GLN A 134 16.81 -2.58 -10.03
N SER A 135 17.27 -1.53 -10.72
CA SER A 135 18.66 -1.45 -11.20
C SER A 135 19.68 -1.58 -10.06
N TRP A 136 19.41 -0.96 -8.91
CA TRP A 136 20.31 -1.10 -7.75
C TRP A 136 20.35 -2.53 -7.20
N VAL A 137 19.19 -3.18 -7.14
CA VAL A 137 19.07 -4.58 -6.70
C VAL A 137 19.73 -5.54 -7.69
N ASP A 138 19.55 -5.34 -8.99
CA ASP A 138 20.15 -6.19 -10.03
C ASP A 138 21.69 -6.08 -10.04
N GLU A 139 22.24 -4.90 -9.72
CA GLU A 139 23.68 -4.70 -9.61
C GLU A 139 24.27 -5.39 -8.37
N ASN A 140 23.62 -5.25 -7.20
CA ASN A 140 24.04 -5.92 -5.97
C ASN A 140 22.88 -6.03 -4.98
N PRO A 141 22.27 -7.22 -4.80
CA PRO A 141 21.14 -7.43 -3.89
C PRO A 141 21.53 -7.57 -2.40
N ASP A 142 22.82 -7.45 -2.06
CA ASP A 142 23.27 -7.54 -0.67
C ASP A 142 22.68 -6.39 0.17
N PRO A 143 22.02 -6.69 1.31
CA PRO A 143 21.33 -5.68 2.09
C PRO A 143 22.26 -4.59 2.64
N LEU A 144 23.50 -4.91 3.01
CA LEU A 144 24.45 -3.92 3.49
C LEU A 144 24.92 -3.01 2.34
N ALA A 145 25.18 -3.58 1.17
CA ALA A 145 25.58 -2.80 -0.01
C ALA A 145 24.45 -1.84 -0.47
N LEU A 146 23.19 -2.31 -0.44
CA LEU A 146 22.04 -1.45 -0.74
C LEU A 146 21.90 -0.29 0.26
N TYR A 147 22.09 -0.58 1.56
CA TYR A 147 22.08 0.43 2.61
C TYR A 147 23.22 1.45 2.43
N GLU A 148 24.45 1.00 2.24
CA GLU A 148 25.62 1.87 2.03
C GLU A 148 25.43 2.75 0.80
N ARG A 149 24.96 2.18 -0.32
CA ARG A 149 24.66 2.92 -1.55
C ARG A 149 23.61 4.01 -1.30
N LEU A 150 22.53 3.68 -0.58
CA LEU A 150 21.49 4.64 -0.24
C LEU A 150 22.06 5.82 0.57
N VAL A 151 22.84 5.53 1.62
CA VAL A 151 23.44 6.57 2.48
C VAL A 151 24.44 7.43 1.70
N GLN A 152 25.21 6.86 0.79
CA GLN A 152 26.17 7.58 -0.03
C GLN A 152 25.53 8.50 -1.08
N ASN A 153 24.36 8.14 -1.57
CA ASN A 153 23.67 8.86 -2.65
C ASN A 153 22.53 9.78 -2.16
N THR A 154 22.25 9.80 -0.86
CA THR A 154 21.13 10.59 -0.32
C THR A 154 21.61 11.53 0.78
N THR A 155 21.26 12.81 0.66
CA THR A 155 21.51 13.85 1.68
C THR A 155 20.27 14.06 2.53
N TYR A 156 20.45 14.26 3.84
CA TYR A 156 19.34 14.61 4.71
C TYR A 156 18.87 16.06 4.39
N SER A 157 17.64 16.19 3.90
CA SER A 157 17.06 17.46 3.48
C SER A 157 15.58 17.54 3.90
N PRO A 158 15.21 18.46 4.81
CA PRO A 158 13.82 18.65 5.24
C PRO A 158 13.01 19.58 4.31
N ASP A 159 13.64 20.17 3.30
CA ASP A 159 13.01 21.18 2.44
C ASP A 159 12.53 20.62 1.09
N SER A 160 12.85 19.36 0.79
CA SER A 160 12.43 18.69 -0.44
C SER A 160 10.94 18.37 -0.42
N MET A 161 10.24 18.57 -1.54
CA MET A 161 8.83 18.16 -1.70
C MET A 161 8.63 16.66 -1.46
N TRP A 162 9.61 15.84 -1.80
CA TRP A 162 9.59 14.39 -1.68
C TRP A 162 10.34 13.85 -0.46
N GLN A 163 10.65 14.73 0.51
CA GLN A 163 11.49 14.42 1.67
C GLN A 163 11.06 13.18 2.47
N HIS A 164 9.76 12.87 2.51
CA HIS A 164 9.21 11.75 3.27
C HIS A 164 8.97 10.48 2.44
N ALA A 165 9.43 10.46 1.20
CA ALA A 165 9.15 9.40 0.24
C ALA A 165 10.42 8.78 -0.34
N ALA A 166 10.32 7.50 -0.76
CA ALA A 166 11.40 6.83 -1.47
C ALA A 166 11.82 7.56 -2.74
N VAL A 167 10.90 8.26 -3.40
CA VAL A 167 11.16 9.12 -4.58
C VAL A 167 12.22 10.18 -4.26
N GLY A 168 12.13 10.84 -3.10
CA GLY A 168 13.13 11.82 -2.68
C GLY A 168 14.52 11.22 -2.57
N ALA A 169 14.63 10.10 -1.87
CA ALA A 169 15.91 9.42 -1.64
C ALA A 169 16.52 8.86 -2.93
N LEU A 170 15.73 8.12 -3.73
CA LEU A 170 16.25 7.34 -4.86
C LEU A 170 16.35 8.12 -6.17
N LEU A 171 15.49 9.12 -6.40
CA LEU A 171 15.51 9.89 -7.65
C LEU A 171 16.16 11.26 -7.51
N TYR A 172 16.01 11.90 -6.35
CA TYR A 172 16.50 13.26 -6.14
C TYR A 172 17.69 13.33 -5.18
N GLY A 173 18.05 12.24 -4.50
CA GLY A 173 19.15 12.20 -3.54
C GLY A 173 18.91 13.04 -2.28
N GLU A 174 17.66 13.32 -1.93
CA GLU A 174 17.26 14.15 -0.79
C GLU A 174 16.11 13.51 -0.02
N ALA A 175 16.29 13.29 1.29
CA ALA A 175 15.24 12.72 2.12
C ALA A 175 15.40 13.06 3.60
N THR A 176 14.32 12.95 4.35
CA THR A 176 14.33 12.82 5.82
C THR A 176 14.31 11.35 6.24
N CYS A 177 14.30 11.08 7.54
CA CYS A 177 14.26 9.72 8.09
C CYS A 177 13.17 8.83 7.46
N ALA A 178 11.97 9.38 7.22
CA ALA A 178 10.88 8.65 6.59
C ALA A 178 11.20 8.25 5.13
N GLY A 179 11.79 9.15 4.34
CA GLY A 179 12.18 8.86 2.96
C GLY A 179 13.29 7.81 2.88
N TYR A 180 14.30 7.88 3.77
CA TYR A 180 15.32 6.83 3.90
C TYR A 180 14.68 5.47 4.25
N ALA A 181 13.77 5.43 5.23
CA ALA A 181 13.10 4.20 5.64
C ALA A 181 12.25 3.59 4.50
N GLN A 182 11.52 4.42 3.76
CA GLN A 182 10.76 3.96 2.61
C GLN A 182 11.64 3.47 1.47
N ALA A 183 12.75 4.16 1.18
CA ALA A 183 13.69 3.77 0.14
C ALA A 183 14.35 2.43 0.43
N ILE A 184 14.86 2.23 1.64
CA ILE A 184 15.50 0.96 2.01
C ILE A 184 14.48 -0.19 2.07
N SER A 185 13.24 0.08 2.51
CA SER A 185 12.16 -0.92 2.50
C SER A 185 11.81 -1.36 1.09
N LEU A 186 11.74 -0.43 0.13
CA LEU A 186 11.50 -0.74 -1.28
C LEU A 186 12.63 -1.61 -1.85
N LEU A 187 13.89 -1.21 -1.66
CA LEU A 187 15.06 -1.95 -2.12
C LEU A 187 15.10 -3.37 -1.56
N TYR A 188 14.88 -3.53 -0.25
CA TYR A 188 14.88 -4.86 0.39
C TYR A 188 13.76 -5.75 -0.14
N ARG A 189 12.55 -5.22 -0.32
CA ARG A 189 11.41 -5.98 -0.85
C ARG A 189 11.65 -6.42 -2.29
N LEU A 190 12.21 -5.55 -3.14
CA LEU A 190 12.60 -5.91 -4.51
C LEU A 190 13.72 -6.96 -4.53
N ALA A 191 14.63 -6.94 -3.56
CA ALA A 191 15.65 -7.97 -3.35
C ALA A 191 15.11 -9.28 -2.73
N GLY A 192 13.80 -9.38 -2.48
CA GLY A 192 13.17 -10.54 -1.83
C GLY A 192 13.42 -10.63 -0.33
N ILE A 193 13.89 -9.57 0.32
CA ILE A 193 14.21 -9.53 1.74
C ILE A 193 12.99 -9.07 2.54
N PRO A 194 12.45 -9.89 3.46
CA PRO A 194 11.32 -9.50 4.29
C PRO A 194 11.69 -8.36 5.25
N CYS A 195 10.90 -7.29 5.22
CA CYS A 195 11.11 -6.13 6.08
C CYS A 195 9.79 -5.48 6.52
N ALA A 196 9.86 -4.68 7.58
CA ALA A 196 8.77 -3.81 8.04
C ALA A 196 9.35 -2.47 8.51
N THR A 197 8.62 -1.39 8.27
CA THR A 197 8.93 -0.08 8.85
C THR A 197 8.28 0.02 10.22
N ILE A 198 9.07 0.35 11.24
CA ILE A 198 8.60 0.58 12.61
C ILE A 198 8.72 2.06 12.91
N ILE A 199 7.63 2.67 13.38
CA ILE A 199 7.63 4.05 13.85
C ILE A 199 7.84 4.02 15.36
N GLY A 200 8.90 4.67 15.83
CA GLY A 200 9.12 4.90 17.26
C GLY A 200 8.30 6.09 17.77
N GLU A 201 7.86 6.04 19.03
CA GLU A 201 7.29 7.15 19.77
C GLU A 201 8.40 8.03 20.35
#